data_5f9bbf3ebc6492586fb45b3f40b74631
#
_entry.id   5f9bbf3ebc6492586fb45b3f40b74631
#
_cell.length_a   1.000
_cell.length_b   1.000
_cell.length_c   1.000
_cell.angle_alpha   90.00
_cell.angle_beta   90.00
_cell.angle_gamma   90.00
#
_symmetry.space_group_name_H-M   'P 1'
#
loop_
_entity.id
_entity.type
_entity.pdbx_description
1 polymer ?
#
loop_
_entity_poly.entity_id
_entity_poly.type
_entity_poly.pdbx_seq_one_letter_code
_entity_poly.pdbx_strand_id
1 'polypeptide(L)' 'MPPHVRIEYCTSXNYYPRAASLAAELKKKFGIEPELIRGRGGVFEVTVANDLIFSKKALGRFPSPGEVEKQVEQLVTP' A
#
# COMPACT_ATOMS: atom_id res chain seq x y z
N MET A 1 5.06 16.66 8.10
CA MET A 1 5.25 15.23 8.36
C MET A 1 4.56 14.42 7.29
N PRO A 2 5.22 13.40 6.78
CA PRO A 2 4.52 12.53 5.82
C PRO A 2 3.40 11.76 6.51
N PRO A 3 2.36 11.39 5.79
CA PRO A 3 1.28 10.63 6.38
C PRO A 3 1.74 9.21 6.70
N HIS A 4 1.06 8.60 7.65
CA HIS A 4 1.32 7.21 7.98
C HIS A 4 0.67 6.31 6.91
N VAL A 5 1.48 5.47 6.29
CA VAL A 5 0.99 4.55 5.28
C VAL A 5 1.10 3.13 5.81
N ARG A 6 0.03 2.36 5.67
CA ARG A 6 0.00 0.97 6.08
C ARG A 6 -0.35 0.10 4.87
N ILE A 7 0.37 -1.00 4.73
CA ILE A 7 0.09 -1.99 3.70
C ILE A 7 -0.19 -3.31 4.41
N GLU A 8 -1.44 -3.75 4.38
CA GLU A 8 -1.82 -5.03 4.96
C GLU A 8 -1.83 -6.07 3.85
N TYR A 9 -1.13 -7.17 4.07
CA TYR A 9 -0.96 -8.19 3.04
C TYR A 9 -1.18 -9.58 3.61
N CYS A 10 -1.81 -10.44 2.81
CA CYS A 10 -2.06 -11.81 3.22
C CYS A 10 -0.77 -12.58 3.33
N THR A 11 -0.59 -13.29 4.42
CA THR A 11 0.62 -14.08 4.64
C THR A 11 0.50 -15.51 4.12
N SER A 12 -0.70 -15.95 3.79
CA SER A 12 -0.89 -17.28 3.20
C SER A 12 -0.46 -17.36 1.76
N UNK A 13 -0.58 -16.32 1.11
CA UNK A 13 -0.20 -16.27 -0.19
C UNK A 13 1.07 -15.60 -0.21
N ASN A 14 1.68 -15.69 -1.21
CA ASN A 14 2.98 -15.05 -1.35
C ASN A 14 2.84 -13.58 -1.72
N TYR A 15 2.19 -12.82 -0.88
CA TYR A 15 1.93 -11.39 -1.13
C TYR A 15 3.02 -10.50 -0.59
N TYR A 16 3.90 -11.03 0.26
CA TYR A 16 4.94 -10.18 0.86
C TYR A 16 5.81 -9.49 -0.19
N PRO A 17 6.27 -10.18 -1.26
CA PRO A 17 7.10 -9.47 -2.24
C PRO A 17 6.39 -8.27 -2.86
N ARG A 18 5.09 -8.36 -3.08
CA ARG A 18 4.35 -7.23 -3.60
C ARG A 18 4.29 -6.09 -2.60
N ALA A 19 4.06 -6.43 -1.32
CA ALA A 19 3.99 -5.40 -0.29
C ALA A 19 5.36 -4.73 -0.11
N ALA A 20 6.43 -5.53 -0.10
CA ALA A 20 7.77 -4.99 0.06
C ALA A 20 8.16 -4.12 -1.13
N SER A 21 7.76 -4.53 -2.33
CA SER A 21 8.07 -3.75 -3.52
C SER A 21 7.36 -2.41 -3.50
N LEU A 22 6.08 -2.40 -3.12
CA LEU A 22 5.34 -1.15 -3.02
C LEU A 22 5.94 -0.25 -1.94
N ALA A 23 6.30 -0.83 -0.80
CA ALA A 23 6.90 -0.05 0.26
C ALA A 23 8.21 0.60 -0.21
N ALA A 24 9.03 -0.15 -0.96
CA ALA A 24 10.28 0.39 -1.47
C ALA A 24 10.04 1.54 -2.44
N GLU A 25 9.02 1.42 -3.29
CA GLU A 25 8.70 2.48 -4.23
C GLU A 25 8.22 3.74 -3.51
N LEU A 26 7.41 3.58 -2.48
CA LEU A 26 6.91 4.74 -1.74
C LEU A 26 8.04 5.42 -0.98
N LYS A 27 8.98 4.64 -0.46
CA LYS A 27 10.13 5.22 0.20
C LYS A 27 11.00 5.99 -0.78
N LYS A 28 11.22 5.42 -1.96
CA LYS A 28 12.06 6.04 -2.96
C LYS A 28 11.45 7.34 -3.49
N LYS A 29 10.14 7.34 -3.72
CA LYS A 29 9.48 8.49 -4.33
C LYS A 29 9.13 9.58 -3.33
N PHE A 30 8.74 9.21 -2.12
CA PHE A 30 8.16 10.17 -1.17
C PHE A 30 8.91 10.24 0.15
N GLY A 31 9.88 9.37 0.38
CA GLY A 31 10.54 9.32 1.67
C GLY A 31 9.66 8.76 2.76
N ILE A 32 8.58 8.07 2.41
CA ILE A 32 7.65 7.46 3.35
C ILE A 32 8.07 6.02 3.57
N GLU A 33 8.07 5.58 4.82
CA GLU A 33 8.38 4.19 5.13
C GLU A 33 7.10 3.51 5.61
N PRO A 34 6.39 2.80 4.72
CA PRO A 34 5.12 2.20 5.12
C PRO A 34 5.29 1.13 6.18
N GLU A 35 4.27 0.99 7.01
CA GLU A 35 4.19 -0.12 7.93
C GLU A 35 3.59 -1.31 7.20
N LEU A 36 4.27 -2.46 7.27
CA LEU A 36 3.76 -3.68 6.66
C LEU A 36 3.04 -4.48 7.72
N ILE A 37 1.78 -4.83 7.46
CA ILE A 37 0.93 -5.48 8.45
C ILE A 37 0.52 -6.84 7.90
N ARG A 38 0.77 -7.88 8.66
CA ARG A 38 0.42 -9.24 8.26
C ARG A 38 -1.09 -9.43 8.41
N GLY A 39 -1.71 -9.94 7.36
CA GLY A 39 -3.13 -10.15 7.34
C GLY A 39 -3.50 -11.53 6.85
N ARG A 40 -4.79 -11.73 6.58
CA ARG A 40 -5.33 -13.02 6.16
C ARG A 40 -6.37 -12.82 5.09
N GLY A 41 -6.77 -13.93 4.47
CA GLY A 41 -7.91 -13.93 3.55
C GLY A 41 -7.65 -13.30 2.22
N GLY A 42 -6.39 -13.28 1.79
CA GLY A 42 -6.08 -12.76 0.47
C GLY A 42 -6.08 -11.25 0.39
N VAL A 43 -5.94 -10.57 1.52
CA VAL A 43 -6.00 -9.11 1.52
C VAL A 43 -4.74 -8.49 0.94
N PHE A 44 -4.91 -7.34 0.31
CA PHE A 44 -3.85 -6.42 -0.05
C PHE A 44 -4.46 -5.04 0.00
N GLU A 45 -4.28 -4.37 1.15
CA GLU A 45 -5.02 -3.15 1.46
C GLU A 45 -4.03 -2.06 1.81
N VAL A 46 -4.21 -0.89 1.24
CA VAL A 46 -3.31 0.24 1.48
C VAL A 46 -4.10 1.37 2.11
N THR A 47 -3.62 1.83 3.26
CA THR A 47 -4.26 2.91 4.00
C THR A 47 -3.27 4.06 4.15
N VAL A 48 -3.73 5.28 3.86
CA VAL A 48 -2.94 6.48 4.07
C VAL A 48 -3.67 7.33 5.11
N ALA A 49 -2.96 7.62 6.21
CA ALA A 49 -3.59 8.18 7.39
C ALA A 49 -4.71 7.23 7.79
N ASN A 50 -5.96 7.63 7.75
CA ASN A 50 -7.06 6.74 8.07
C ASN A 50 -7.92 6.42 6.86
N ASP A 51 -7.43 6.71 5.66
CA ASP A 51 -8.19 6.48 4.44
C ASP A 51 -7.70 5.24 3.72
N LEU A 52 -8.62 4.32 3.47
CA LEU A 52 -8.32 3.13 2.67
C LEU A 52 -8.30 3.56 1.20
N ILE A 53 -7.11 3.58 0.60
CA ILE A 53 -6.97 4.07 -0.77
C ILE A 53 -6.90 2.95 -1.80
N PHE A 54 -6.60 1.74 -1.37
CA PHE A 54 -6.63 0.58 -2.26
C PHE A 54 -7.07 -0.63 -1.49
N SER A 55 -7.98 -1.41 -2.07
CA SER A 55 -8.49 -2.61 -1.43
C SER A 55 -8.64 -3.72 -2.47
N LYS A 56 -7.78 -4.74 -2.36
CA LYS A 56 -7.93 -5.91 -3.20
C LYS A 56 -9.24 -6.63 -2.88
N LYS A 57 -9.65 -6.56 -1.61
CA LYS A 57 -10.91 -7.19 -1.21
C LYS A 57 -12.08 -6.59 -1.96
N ALA A 58 -12.07 -5.27 -2.14
CA ALA A 58 -13.16 -4.59 -2.84
C ALA A 58 -13.03 -4.72 -4.36
N LEU A 59 -11.81 -4.63 -4.89
CA LEU A 59 -11.61 -4.57 -6.33
C LEU A 59 -11.35 -5.92 -6.99
N GLY A 60 -10.92 -6.90 -6.22
CA GLY A 60 -10.65 -8.22 -6.75
C GLY A 60 -9.36 -8.32 -7.56
N ARG A 61 -8.44 -7.38 -7.36
CA ARG A 61 -7.18 -7.38 -8.09
C ARG A 61 -6.10 -6.69 -7.29
N PHE A 62 -4.86 -6.89 -7.70
CA PHE A 62 -3.73 -6.13 -7.17
C PHE A 62 -3.67 -4.76 -7.83
N PRO A 63 -2.93 -3.81 -7.22
CA PRO A 63 -2.78 -2.50 -7.86
C PRO A 63 -2.04 -2.63 -9.19
N SER A 64 -2.43 -1.79 -10.14
CA SER A 64 -1.67 -1.65 -11.37
C SER A 64 -0.36 -0.93 -11.08
N PRO A 65 0.67 -1.11 -11.93
CA PRO A 65 1.92 -0.37 -11.71
C PRO A 65 1.66 1.13 -11.62
N GLY A 66 2.15 1.74 -10.55
CA GLY A 66 2.01 3.17 -10.34
C GLY A 66 0.70 3.63 -9.77
N GLU A 67 -0.29 2.74 -9.63
CA GLU A 67 -1.62 3.16 -9.19
C GLU A 67 -1.61 3.72 -7.77
N VAL A 68 -0.99 3.00 -6.85
CA VAL A 68 -0.96 3.46 -5.46
C VAL A 68 -0.07 4.68 -5.33
N GLU A 69 1.07 4.68 -6.02
CA GLU A 69 1.98 5.81 -5.97
C GLU A 69 1.30 7.10 -6.40
N LYS A 70 0.48 7.02 -7.45
CA LYS A 70 -0.22 8.19 -7.93
C LYS A 70 -1.22 8.71 -6.91
N GLN A 71 -1.93 7.81 -6.25
CA GLN A 71 -2.87 8.21 -5.23
C GLN A 71 -2.17 8.83 -4.02
N VAL A 72 -1.04 8.26 -3.62
CA VAL A 72 -0.27 8.82 -2.52
C VAL A 72 0.23 10.20 -2.89
N GLU A 73 0.69 10.38 -4.12
CA GLU A 73 1.18 11.66 -4.57
C GLU A 73 0.11 12.74 -4.43
N GLN A 74 -1.13 12.41 -4.76
CA GLN A 74 -2.22 13.38 -4.65
C GLN A 74 -2.51 13.76 -3.21
N LEU A 75 -2.24 12.85 -2.28
CA LEU A 75 -2.51 13.10 -0.88
C LEU A 75 -1.38 13.84 -0.18
N VAL A 76 -0.13 13.69 -0.64
CA VAL A 76 1.00 14.33 0.03
C VAL A 76 1.43 15.63 -0.64
N THR A 77 0.98 15.89 -1.85
CA THR A 77 1.32 17.10 -2.59
C THR A 77 0.28 18.17 -2.31
N PRO A 78 0.70 19.39 -1.95
CA PRO A 78 -0.27 20.46 -1.66
C PRO A 78 -1.11 20.83 -2.87
#